data_24bbccb19aed756116d14e9a276cf954
#
_entry.id   24bbccb19aed756116d14e9a276cf954
#
_cell.length_a   1.000
_cell.length_b   1.000
_cell.length_c   1.000
_cell.angle_alpha   90.00
_cell.angle_beta   90.00
_cell.angle_gamma   90.00
#
_symmetry.space_group_name_H-M   'P 1'
#
loop_
_entity.id
_entity.type
_entity.pdbx_description
1 polymer ?
#
loop_
_entity_poly.entity_id
_entity_poly.type
_entity_poly.pdbx_seq_one_letter_code
_entity_poly.pdbx_strand_id
1 'polypeptide(L)'
;MNEVLIITLLVVSIFGFLACGVWVGLTLAGTAWVGMEIFSSRPAGDAMAITIWGAASSWTLTALPLFLWMGEILFRSRLSQDLFKGLAPWLDRIPGRLLHTNIVGCAIFAAVSGSSAATCATIGKMTIPELTRRGYPQDQIIGTLAGAGTLGLLIPPSIIMIVYGVAADVSISKLFIAGILPGIMLASLFMGYIAVWSMLHPDRIPQADRALSFGQKLYESRHLIPVVILIAVVLGTIYTGFATATEAAVVGVIGALILSAAQGSLTWPVFKESLMGATRLYCMIALILAGAQFLTLSMGYIGLPRQLAEWISSLGLSQFGLICALTVFYVILGCFLDGISIVVLTMGVLLPTVTAAGIDLIWFGIFLVFVIEMAQITPPVGFNLFVLSGMTKKELPYLARVSLPMFLLMNVALLLIYTWPEIAIWLPQNMKM
;
A
#
# COMPACT_ATOMS: atom_id res chain seq x y z
N MET A 1 -28.26 15.19 -23.74
CA MET A 1 -28.41 13.71 -23.63
C MET A 1 -28.48 13.41 -22.13
N ASN A 2 -29.38 12.49 -21.70
CA ASN A 2 -29.55 12.26 -20.27
C ASN A 2 -28.27 11.77 -19.60
N GLU A 3 -27.69 12.55 -18.69
CA GLU A 3 -26.50 12.23 -17.91
C GLU A 3 -26.62 10.88 -17.19
N VAL A 4 -27.83 10.61 -16.67
CA VAL A 4 -28.16 9.33 -16.03
C VAL A 4 -27.98 8.14 -16.99
N LEU A 5 -28.31 8.31 -18.28
CA LEU A 5 -28.13 7.26 -19.28
C LEU A 5 -26.65 6.95 -19.53
N ILE A 6 -25.81 7.99 -19.61
CA ILE A 6 -24.36 7.85 -19.80
C ILE A 6 -23.74 7.09 -18.62
N ILE A 7 -24.02 7.55 -17.40
CA ILE A 7 -23.52 6.92 -16.17
C ILE A 7 -23.99 5.47 -16.09
N THR A 8 -25.29 5.24 -16.31
CA THR A 8 -25.87 3.88 -16.25
C THR A 8 -25.19 2.95 -17.24
N LEU A 9 -24.99 3.39 -18.49
CA LEU A 9 -24.38 2.57 -19.53
C LEU A 9 -22.91 2.25 -19.21
N LEU A 10 -22.13 3.22 -18.72
CA LEU A 10 -20.74 2.99 -18.33
C LEU A 10 -20.67 2.03 -17.13
N VAL A 11 -21.51 2.22 -16.12
CA VAL A 11 -21.57 1.34 -14.94
C VAL A 11 -21.98 -0.08 -15.35
N VAL A 12 -23.02 -0.22 -16.17
CA VAL A 12 -23.46 -1.54 -16.68
C VAL A 12 -22.35 -2.18 -17.53
N SER A 13 -21.62 -1.42 -18.33
CA SER A 13 -20.48 -1.95 -19.11
C SER A 13 -19.37 -2.47 -18.20
N ILE A 14 -18.97 -1.71 -17.18
CA ILE A 14 -17.94 -2.15 -16.21
C ILE A 14 -18.36 -3.45 -15.53
N PHE A 15 -19.53 -3.45 -14.90
CA PHE A 15 -20.00 -4.64 -14.17
C PHE A 15 -20.33 -5.81 -15.11
N GLY A 16 -20.81 -5.54 -16.33
CA GLY A 16 -21.07 -6.56 -17.33
C GLY A 16 -19.77 -7.27 -17.77
N PHE A 17 -18.72 -6.52 -18.10
CA PHE A 17 -17.41 -7.10 -18.44
C PHE A 17 -16.81 -7.87 -17.27
N LEU A 18 -16.87 -7.32 -16.05
CA LEU A 18 -16.36 -8.00 -14.86
C LEU A 18 -17.13 -9.29 -14.57
N ALA A 19 -18.46 -9.27 -14.68
CA ALA A 19 -19.31 -10.47 -14.51
C ALA A 19 -19.02 -11.56 -15.54
N CYS A 20 -18.60 -11.17 -16.76
CA CYS A 20 -18.12 -12.09 -17.79
C CYS A 20 -16.70 -12.61 -17.53
N GLY A 21 -16.04 -12.21 -16.44
CA GLY A 21 -14.68 -12.64 -16.10
C GLY A 21 -13.58 -11.95 -16.92
N VAL A 22 -13.87 -10.82 -17.54
CA VAL A 22 -12.86 -10.03 -18.28
C VAL A 22 -11.90 -9.37 -17.27
N TRP A 23 -10.62 -9.38 -17.58
CA TRP A 23 -9.60 -8.76 -16.74
C TRP A 23 -9.85 -7.25 -16.56
N VAL A 24 -9.60 -6.73 -15.38
CA VAL A 24 -9.87 -5.33 -15.01
C VAL A 24 -9.34 -4.33 -16.04
N GLY A 25 -8.07 -4.47 -16.46
CA GLY A 25 -7.48 -3.56 -17.46
C GLY A 25 -8.22 -3.57 -18.80
N LEU A 26 -8.66 -4.75 -19.26
CA LEU A 26 -9.45 -4.88 -20.50
C LEU A 26 -10.89 -4.39 -20.31
N THR A 27 -11.46 -4.58 -19.13
CA THR A 27 -12.77 -4.02 -18.76
C THR A 27 -12.76 -2.50 -18.85
N LEU A 28 -11.74 -1.85 -18.29
CA LEU A 28 -11.59 -0.39 -18.33
C LEU A 28 -11.43 0.10 -19.78
N ALA A 29 -10.56 -0.55 -20.57
CA ALA A 29 -10.38 -0.22 -21.97
C ALA A 29 -11.64 -0.44 -22.80
N GLY A 30 -12.36 -1.56 -22.60
CA GLY A 30 -13.61 -1.87 -23.27
C GLY A 30 -14.73 -0.87 -22.93
N THR A 31 -14.87 -0.50 -21.65
CA THR A 31 -15.83 0.53 -21.22
C THR A 31 -15.50 1.89 -21.81
N ALA A 32 -14.20 2.26 -21.86
CA ALA A 32 -13.75 3.49 -22.50
C ALA A 32 -14.11 3.52 -23.99
N TRP A 33 -13.88 2.39 -24.68
CA TRP A 33 -14.24 2.24 -26.10
C TRP A 33 -15.74 2.42 -26.31
N VAL A 34 -16.57 1.70 -25.57
CA VAL A 34 -18.05 1.83 -25.64
C VAL A 34 -18.48 3.26 -25.37
N GLY A 35 -17.90 3.92 -24.36
CA GLY A 35 -18.19 5.32 -24.05
C GLY A 35 -17.84 6.26 -25.18
N MET A 36 -16.68 6.09 -25.83
CA MET A 36 -16.25 6.92 -26.93
C MET A 36 -17.10 6.71 -28.19
N GLU A 37 -17.39 5.46 -28.56
CA GLU A 37 -18.19 5.15 -29.75
C GLU A 37 -19.63 5.70 -29.65
N ILE A 38 -20.23 5.68 -28.45
CA ILE A 38 -21.63 6.09 -28.27
C ILE A 38 -21.74 7.60 -28.03
N PHE A 39 -20.79 8.19 -27.27
CA PHE A 39 -20.95 9.55 -26.73
C PHE A 39 -19.94 10.56 -27.25
N SER A 40 -18.98 10.16 -28.08
CA SER A 40 -17.95 11.04 -28.64
C SER A 40 -17.92 10.93 -30.16
N SER A 41 -17.62 12.05 -30.85
CA SER A 41 -17.35 12.05 -32.29
C SER A 41 -15.89 11.75 -32.63
N ARG A 42 -15.04 11.47 -31.65
CA ARG A 42 -13.62 11.21 -31.84
C ARG A 42 -13.36 9.73 -32.10
N PRO A 43 -12.39 9.37 -32.97
CA PRO A 43 -12.05 7.98 -33.25
C PRO A 43 -11.53 7.28 -31.99
N ALA A 44 -12.25 6.27 -31.51
CA ALA A 44 -11.88 5.54 -30.29
C ALA A 44 -10.55 4.79 -30.44
N GLY A 45 -10.27 4.23 -31.64
CA GLY A 45 -9.04 3.48 -31.92
C GLY A 45 -7.78 4.34 -31.84
N ASP A 46 -7.77 5.51 -32.47
CA ASP A 46 -6.63 6.43 -32.43
C ASP A 46 -6.39 6.96 -31.01
N ALA A 47 -7.46 7.33 -30.31
CA ALA A 47 -7.39 7.77 -28.93
C ALA A 47 -6.82 6.70 -28.00
N MET A 48 -7.26 5.44 -28.16
CA MET A 48 -6.76 4.30 -27.42
C MET A 48 -5.26 4.06 -27.70
N ALA A 49 -4.87 4.03 -28.97
CA ALA A 49 -3.48 3.76 -29.34
C ALA A 49 -2.52 4.81 -28.78
N ILE A 50 -2.85 6.10 -28.92
CA ILE A 50 -2.02 7.21 -28.41
C ILE A 50 -1.94 7.16 -26.88
N THR A 51 -3.06 6.92 -26.20
CA THR A 51 -3.10 6.91 -24.73
C THR A 51 -2.36 5.72 -24.16
N ILE A 52 -2.56 4.52 -24.70
CA ILE A 52 -1.85 3.31 -24.26
C ILE A 52 -0.34 3.44 -24.52
N TRP A 53 0.05 3.97 -25.68
CA TRP A 53 1.45 4.21 -25.96
C TRP A 53 2.07 5.23 -25.00
N GLY A 54 1.40 6.35 -24.73
CA GLY A 54 1.83 7.38 -23.79
C GLY A 54 2.00 6.80 -22.37
N ALA A 55 1.03 5.99 -21.92
CA ALA A 55 1.10 5.29 -20.66
C ALA A 55 2.30 4.34 -20.59
N ALA A 56 2.45 3.47 -21.58
CA ALA A 56 3.49 2.44 -21.60
C ALA A 56 4.92 2.99 -21.74
N SER A 57 5.08 4.14 -22.41
CA SER A 57 6.38 4.79 -22.64
C SER A 57 6.80 5.76 -21.53
N SER A 58 6.03 5.89 -20.45
CA SER A 58 6.34 6.79 -19.36
C SER A 58 7.58 6.35 -18.59
N TRP A 59 8.61 7.21 -18.54
CA TRP A 59 9.83 6.97 -17.76
C TRP A 59 9.54 6.77 -16.26
N THR A 60 8.57 7.48 -15.74
CA THR A 60 8.15 7.40 -14.34
C THR A 60 7.67 6.00 -13.94
N LEU A 61 7.06 5.26 -14.89
CA LEU A 61 6.64 3.88 -14.66
C LEU A 61 7.80 2.90 -14.52
N THR A 62 9.01 3.24 -14.96
CA THR A 62 10.18 2.36 -14.85
C THR A 62 10.58 2.08 -13.40
N ALA A 63 10.25 2.97 -12.46
CA ALA A 63 10.46 2.73 -11.04
C ALA A 63 9.68 1.50 -10.53
N LEU A 64 8.48 1.27 -11.09
CA LEU A 64 7.57 0.22 -10.61
C LEU A 64 8.14 -1.20 -10.76
N PRO A 65 8.56 -1.68 -11.95
CA PRO A 65 9.12 -3.02 -12.08
C PRO A 65 10.41 -3.21 -11.28
N LEU A 66 11.19 -2.17 -11.08
CA LEU A 66 12.43 -2.23 -10.31
C LEU A 66 12.16 -2.40 -8.81
N PHE A 67 11.25 -1.60 -8.22
CA PHE A 67 10.87 -1.79 -6.82
C PHE A 67 10.16 -3.13 -6.59
N LEU A 68 9.32 -3.56 -7.53
CA LEU A 68 8.71 -4.89 -7.48
C LEU A 68 9.77 -5.99 -7.45
N TRP A 69 10.79 -5.89 -8.30
CA TRP A 69 11.85 -6.88 -8.35
C TRP A 69 12.75 -6.85 -7.11
N MET A 70 13.10 -5.68 -6.60
CA MET A 70 13.77 -5.53 -5.31
C MET A 70 12.99 -6.26 -4.20
N GLY A 71 11.68 -6.01 -4.11
CA GLY A 71 10.80 -6.67 -3.14
C GLY A 71 10.77 -8.19 -3.30
N GLU A 72 10.64 -8.71 -4.53
CA GLU A 72 10.62 -10.14 -4.84
C GLU A 72 11.95 -10.84 -4.50
N ILE A 73 13.11 -10.20 -4.72
CA ILE A 73 14.41 -10.73 -4.33
C ILE A 73 14.49 -10.89 -2.81
N LEU A 74 14.15 -9.82 -2.08
CA LEU A 74 14.25 -9.80 -0.62
C LEU A 74 13.21 -10.69 0.06
N PHE A 75 12.00 -10.78 -0.53
CA PHE A 75 10.96 -11.72 -0.09
C PHE A 75 11.42 -13.19 -0.09
N ARG A 76 12.25 -13.58 -1.08
CA ARG A 76 12.78 -14.94 -1.22
C ARG A 76 14.11 -15.16 -0.48
N SER A 77 14.67 -14.12 0.13
CA SER A 77 15.89 -14.19 0.95
C SER A 77 15.58 -14.65 2.37
N ARG A 78 16.61 -14.78 3.20
CA ARG A 78 16.49 -15.11 4.64
C ARG A 78 16.02 -13.94 5.49
N LEU A 79 15.66 -12.82 4.87
CA LEU A 79 15.36 -11.55 5.53
C LEU A 79 14.35 -11.66 6.67
N SER A 80 13.23 -12.38 6.46
CA SER A 80 12.18 -12.50 7.47
C SER A 80 12.66 -13.19 8.75
N GLN A 81 13.48 -14.23 8.61
CA GLN A 81 14.05 -14.95 9.77
C GLN A 81 15.07 -14.09 10.53
N ASP A 82 15.89 -13.37 9.78
CA ASP A 82 16.90 -12.47 10.33
C ASP A 82 16.26 -11.28 11.05
N LEU A 83 15.14 -10.75 10.52
CA LEU A 83 14.35 -9.69 11.16
C LEU A 83 13.89 -10.10 12.56
N PHE A 84 13.29 -11.28 12.72
CA PHE A 84 12.81 -11.70 14.03
C PHE A 84 13.96 -11.87 15.04
N LYS A 85 15.04 -12.56 14.65
CA LYS A 85 16.22 -12.77 15.51
C LYS A 85 16.84 -11.47 15.98
N GLY A 86 16.95 -10.52 15.06
CA GLY A 86 17.56 -9.22 15.37
C GLY A 86 16.67 -8.29 16.19
N LEU A 87 15.33 -8.36 16.03
CA LEU A 87 14.36 -7.49 16.72
C LEU A 87 13.97 -7.99 18.10
N ALA A 88 13.78 -9.30 18.26
CA ALA A 88 13.26 -9.90 19.49
C ALA A 88 14.00 -9.43 20.76
N PRO A 89 15.35 -9.36 20.80
CA PRO A 89 16.07 -8.93 21.99
C PRO A 89 15.82 -7.49 22.44
N TRP A 90 15.43 -6.60 21.52
CA TRP A 90 15.18 -5.18 21.80
C TRP A 90 13.75 -4.95 22.32
N LEU A 91 12.81 -5.74 21.83
CA LEU A 91 11.39 -5.57 22.11
C LEU A 91 10.95 -6.27 23.39
N ASP A 92 11.71 -7.23 23.89
CA ASP A 92 11.37 -8.05 25.07
C ASP A 92 11.19 -7.23 26.38
N ARG A 93 11.70 -6.01 26.44
CA ARG A 93 11.57 -5.12 27.61
C ARG A 93 10.40 -4.14 27.53
N ILE A 94 9.77 -3.99 26.35
CA ILE A 94 8.64 -3.10 26.15
C ILE A 94 7.37 -3.82 26.62
N PRO A 95 6.40 -3.16 27.28
CA PRO A 95 5.11 -3.77 27.59
C PRO A 95 4.46 -4.35 26.34
N GLY A 96 4.08 -5.66 26.36
CA GLY A 96 3.64 -6.40 25.17
C GLY A 96 4.73 -7.23 24.51
N ARG A 97 5.99 -6.93 24.82
CA ARG A 97 7.15 -7.74 24.44
C ARG A 97 7.17 -8.10 22.94
N LEU A 98 7.22 -9.41 22.63
CA LEU A 98 7.37 -9.88 21.27
C LEU A 98 6.13 -9.63 20.37
N LEU A 99 4.98 -9.18 20.89
CA LEU A 99 3.88 -8.71 20.06
C LEU A 99 4.31 -7.52 19.17
N HIS A 100 5.23 -6.69 19.66
CA HIS A 100 5.79 -5.58 18.88
C HIS A 100 6.59 -6.04 17.67
N THR A 101 7.03 -7.32 17.60
CA THR A 101 7.72 -7.84 16.41
C THR A 101 6.81 -7.85 15.18
N ASN A 102 5.49 -7.97 15.34
CA ASN A 102 4.55 -7.82 14.25
C ASN A 102 4.63 -6.41 13.67
N ILE A 103 4.61 -5.37 14.52
CA ILE A 103 4.59 -3.98 14.05
C ILE A 103 5.93 -3.59 13.44
N VAL A 104 7.02 -3.74 14.21
CA VAL A 104 8.36 -3.33 13.75
C VAL A 104 8.84 -4.20 12.59
N GLY A 105 8.57 -5.50 12.63
CA GLY A 105 8.88 -6.42 11.54
C GLY A 105 8.14 -6.07 10.25
N CYS A 106 6.82 -5.80 10.35
CA CYS A 106 6.05 -5.33 9.21
C CYS A 106 6.53 -3.96 8.72
N ALA A 107 6.86 -3.01 9.59
CA ALA A 107 7.34 -1.69 9.21
C ALA A 107 8.67 -1.77 8.41
N ILE A 108 9.63 -2.57 8.87
CA ILE A 108 10.89 -2.77 8.15
C ILE A 108 10.67 -3.54 6.84
N PHE A 109 9.84 -4.59 6.87
CA PHE A 109 9.57 -5.37 5.67
C PHE A 109 8.72 -4.60 4.65
N ALA A 110 7.84 -3.70 5.10
CA ALA A 110 7.08 -2.76 4.27
C ALA A 110 7.98 -1.92 3.38
N ALA A 111 9.05 -1.35 3.96
CA ALA A 111 10.05 -0.54 3.24
C ALA A 111 10.82 -1.32 2.15
N VAL A 112 10.54 -2.62 2.00
CA VAL A 112 11.17 -3.49 1.01
C VAL A 112 10.15 -4.07 0.05
N SER A 113 8.97 -4.48 0.57
CA SER A 113 7.97 -5.22 -0.21
C SER A 113 7.01 -4.32 -0.98
N GLY A 114 6.71 -3.13 -0.46
CA GLY A 114 5.72 -2.21 -1.03
C GLY A 114 4.32 -2.79 -1.15
N SER A 115 4.01 -3.89 -0.45
CA SER A 115 2.75 -4.64 -0.55
C SER A 115 2.27 -5.08 0.83
N SER A 116 1.03 -4.73 1.15
CA SER A 116 0.35 -5.09 2.40
C SER A 116 0.24 -6.61 2.58
N ALA A 117 -0.27 -7.29 1.57
CA ALA A 117 -0.45 -8.74 1.61
C ALA A 117 0.88 -9.51 1.74
N ALA A 118 1.92 -9.10 0.99
CA ALA A 118 3.23 -9.72 1.06
C ALA A 118 3.86 -9.51 2.45
N THR A 119 3.72 -8.32 3.01
CA THR A 119 4.19 -7.97 4.36
C THR A 119 3.48 -8.84 5.41
N CYS A 120 2.15 -8.88 5.38
CA CYS A 120 1.34 -9.68 6.29
C CYS A 120 1.69 -11.18 6.20
N ALA A 121 1.78 -11.73 4.96
CA ALA A 121 2.10 -13.13 4.74
C ALA A 121 3.50 -13.50 5.23
N THR A 122 4.50 -12.66 4.93
CA THR A 122 5.91 -12.97 5.25
C THR A 122 6.17 -12.92 6.74
N ILE A 123 5.78 -11.83 7.38
CA ILE A 123 5.94 -11.68 8.82
C ILE A 123 5.07 -12.68 9.57
N GLY A 124 3.84 -12.90 9.11
CA GLY A 124 2.92 -13.86 9.72
C GLY A 124 3.41 -15.31 9.70
N LYS A 125 4.02 -15.78 8.60
CA LYS A 125 4.62 -17.12 8.53
C LYS A 125 5.62 -17.38 9.64
N MET A 126 6.27 -16.35 10.12
CA MET A 126 7.28 -16.44 11.15
C MET A 126 6.71 -16.14 12.55
N THR A 127 5.97 -15.04 12.69
CA THR A 127 5.52 -14.57 14.00
C THR A 127 4.36 -15.39 14.56
N ILE A 128 3.41 -15.85 13.73
CA ILE A 128 2.26 -16.64 14.20
C ILE A 128 2.71 -17.90 14.93
N PRO A 129 3.51 -18.83 14.32
CA PRO A 129 3.92 -20.04 15.01
C PRO A 129 4.82 -19.77 16.21
N GLU A 130 5.73 -18.80 16.12
CA GLU A 130 6.67 -18.49 17.20
C GLU A 130 5.98 -17.86 18.41
N LEU A 131 5.10 -16.88 18.21
CA LEU A 131 4.35 -16.26 19.29
C LEU A 131 3.32 -17.22 19.90
N THR A 132 2.70 -18.09 19.09
CA THR A 132 1.78 -19.14 19.58
C THR A 132 2.54 -20.15 20.45
N ARG A 133 3.71 -20.60 20.01
CA ARG A 133 4.58 -21.51 20.78
C ARG A 133 4.99 -20.93 22.13
N ARG A 134 5.18 -19.61 22.20
CA ARG A 134 5.53 -18.87 23.42
C ARG A 134 4.34 -18.55 24.31
N GLY A 135 3.11 -18.90 23.89
CA GLY A 135 1.90 -18.73 24.70
C GLY A 135 1.27 -17.34 24.62
N TYR A 136 1.59 -16.53 23.60
CA TYR A 136 0.89 -15.26 23.37
C TYR A 136 -0.56 -15.48 22.93
N PRO A 137 -1.50 -14.58 23.30
CA PRO A 137 -2.91 -14.70 22.92
C PRO A 137 -3.10 -14.62 21.40
N GLN A 138 -3.82 -15.58 20.83
CA GLN A 138 -4.04 -15.65 19.36
C GLN A 138 -4.79 -14.44 18.81
N ASP A 139 -5.73 -13.88 19.59
CA ASP A 139 -6.46 -12.66 19.23
C ASP A 139 -5.49 -11.48 19.02
N GLN A 140 -4.49 -11.32 19.89
CA GLN A 140 -3.49 -10.27 19.77
C GLN A 140 -2.47 -10.53 18.66
N ILE A 141 -2.01 -11.78 18.52
CA ILE A 141 -1.10 -12.16 17.42
C ILE A 141 -1.72 -11.80 16.08
N ILE A 142 -2.96 -12.21 15.84
CA ILE A 142 -3.66 -12.05 14.57
C ILE A 142 -4.09 -10.59 14.36
N GLY A 143 -4.70 -9.96 15.38
CA GLY A 143 -5.18 -8.58 15.27
C GLY A 143 -4.05 -7.59 15.02
N THR A 144 -2.94 -7.70 15.77
CA THR A 144 -1.77 -6.83 15.58
C THR A 144 -1.08 -7.07 14.24
N LEU A 145 -1.04 -8.31 13.75
CA LEU A 145 -0.48 -8.63 12.44
C LEU A 145 -1.35 -8.12 11.29
N ALA A 146 -2.69 -8.19 11.43
CA ALA A 146 -3.62 -7.63 10.46
C ALA A 146 -3.39 -6.13 10.26
N GLY A 147 -3.31 -5.39 11.38
CA GLY A 147 -3.01 -3.96 11.35
C GLY A 147 -1.59 -3.68 10.87
N ALA A 148 -0.58 -4.38 11.40
CA ALA A 148 0.81 -4.17 10.99
C ALA A 148 1.05 -4.44 9.50
N GLY A 149 0.35 -5.43 8.93
CA GLY A 149 0.42 -5.72 7.50
C GLY A 149 0.06 -4.51 6.63
N THR A 150 -0.87 -3.66 7.11
CA THR A 150 -1.27 -2.44 6.37
C THR A 150 -0.15 -1.42 6.22
N LEU A 151 0.88 -1.43 7.06
CA LEU A 151 2.08 -0.61 6.86
C LEU A 151 2.78 -0.88 5.52
N GLY A 152 2.50 -2.03 4.89
CA GLY A 152 3.10 -2.48 3.64
C GLY A 152 2.87 -1.58 2.42
N LEU A 153 1.83 -0.78 2.40
CA LEU A 153 1.57 0.21 1.35
C LEU A 153 1.81 1.64 1.81
N LEU A 154 1.88 1.89 3.12
CA LEU A 154 2.07 3.23 3.66
C LEU A 154 3.56 3.62 3.78
N ILE A 155 4.41 2.67 4.21
CA ILE A 155 5.85 2.91 4.34
C ILE A 155 6.51 2.73 2.97
N PRO A 156 7.21 3.77 2.45
CA PRO A 156 7.83 3.70 1.14
C PRO A 156 9.04 2.73 1.08
N PRO A 157 9.33 2.19 -0.12
CA PRO A 157 8.65 2.38 -1.39
C PRO A 157 7.32 1.62 -1.48
N SER A 158 6.29 2.26 -1.99
CA SER A 158 4.93 1.74 -2.05
C SER A 158 4.41 1.65 -3.48
N ILE A 159 3.87 0.49 -3.85
CA ILE A 159 3.30 0.26 -5.18
C ILE A 159 2.13 1.21 -5.41
N ILE A 160 1.26 1.41 -4.43
CA ILE A 160 0.09 2.30 -4.53
C ILE A 160 0.52 3.75 -4.74
N MET A 161 1.57 4.21 -4.03
CA MET A 161 2.09 5.58 -4.21
C MET A 161 2.67 5.79 -5.62
N ILE A 162 3.31 4.76 -6.21
CA ILE A 162 3.80 4.84 -7.59
C ILE A 162 2.61 4.94 -8.55
N VAL A 163 1.62 4.06 -8.40
CA VAL A 163 0.43 4.02 -9.26
C VAL A 163 -0.36 5.34 -9.16
N TYR A 164 -0.55 5.84 -7.94
CA TYR A 164 -1.19 7.14 -7.72
C TYR A 164 -0.38 8.28 -8.34
N GLY A 165 0.93 8.30 -8.13
CA GLY A 165 1.81 9.33 -8.67
C GLY A 165 1.73 9.43 -10.19
N VAL A 166 1.65 8.27 -10.88
CA VAL A 166 1.45 8.20 -12.33
C VAL A 166 0.04 8.62 -12.73
N ALA A 167 -1.00 8.16 -12.01
CA ALA A 167 -2.39 8.45 -12.34
C ALA A 167 -2.78 9.91 -12.09
N ALA A 168 -2.19 10.55 -11.08
CA ALA A 168 -2.45 11.94 -10.69
C ALA A 168 -1.40 12.93 -11.20
N ASP A 169 -0.39 12.47 -11.95
CA ASP A 169 0.75 13.26 -12.45
C ASP A 169 1.48 14.00 -11.31
N VAL A 170 1.77 13.27 -10.22
CA VAL A 170 2.42 13.79 -9.01
C VAL A 170 3.76 13.11 -8.79
N SER A 171 4.74 13.84 -8.26
CA SER A 171 6.08 13.32 -7.99
C SER A 171 6.07 12.12 -7.04
N ILE A 172 6.51 10.95 -7.53
CA ILE A 172 6.64 9.72 -6.75
C ILE A 172 7.65 9.90 -5.60
N SER A 173 8.75 10.62 -5.84
CA SER A 173 9.74 10.93 -4.80
C SER A 173 9.11 11.69 -3.64
N LYS A 174 8.29 12.72 -3.93
CA LYS A 174 7.56 13.46 -2.89
C LYS A 174 6.55 12.60 -2.14
N LEU A 175 5.84 11.72 -2.85
CA LEU A 175 4.89 10.79 -2.22
C LEU A 175 5.59 9.81 -1.28
N PHE A 176 6.74 9.26 -1.68
CA PHE A 176 7.52 8.39 -0.81
C PHE A 176 7.96 9.09 0.46
N ILE A 177 8.49 10.29 0.33
CA ILE A 177 8.92 11.07 1.49
C ILE A 177 7.71 11.47 2.37
N ALA A 178 6.56 11.76 1.76
CA ALA A 178 5.31 12.05 2.46
C ALA A 178 4.80 10.87 3.31
N GLY A 179 5.06 9.63 2.89
CA GLY A 179 4.63 8.42 3.60
C GLY A 179 5.43 8.09 4.87
N ILE A 180 6.63 8.68 5.05
CA ILE A 180 7.53 8.33 6.15
C ILE A 180 6.92 8.69 7.52
N LEU A 181 6.55 9.95 7.74
CA LEU A 181 6.01 10.39 9.04
C LEU A 181 4.65 9.75 9.35
N PRO A 182 3.68 9.69 8.42
CA PRO A 182 2.44 8.96 8.64
C PRO A 182 2.66 7.47 8.95
N GLY A 183 3.63 6.82 8.31
CA GLY A 183 4.00 5.44 8.57
C GLY A 183 4.56 5.22 9.97
N ILE A 184 5.47 6.10 10.42
CA ILE A 184 6.01 6.09 11.78
C ILE A 184 4.91 6.37 12.80
N MET A 185 4.04 7.33 12.54
CA MET A 185 2.89 7.66 13.40
C MET A 185 1.96 6.47 13.57
N LEU A 186 1.57 5.81 12.48
CA LEU A 186 0.67 4.65 12.53
C LEU A 186 1.32 3.47 13.26
N ALA A 187 2.59 3.18 12.99
CA ALA A 187 3.35 2.15 13.71
C ALA A 187 3.41 2.47 15.22
N SER A 188 3.61 3.73 15.58
CA SER A 188 3.64 4.17 16.99
C SER A 188 2.29 4.02 17.67
N LEU A 189 1.18 4.33 16.99
CA LEU A 189 -0.17 4.11 17.49
C LEU A 189 -0.44 2.62 17.73
N PHE A 190 -0.06 1.76 16.82
CA PHE A 190 -0.20 0.31 16.97
C PHE A 190 0.67 -0.23 18.13
N MET A 191 1.90 0.23 18.27
CA MET A 191 2.76 -0.12 19.41
C MET A 191 2.20 0.40 20.71
N GLY A 192 1.67 1.62 20.73
CA GLY A 192 0.99 2.22 21.88
C GLY A 192 -0.20 1.37 22.35
N TYR A 193 -1.03 0.91 21.40
CA TYR A 193 -2.12 -0.01 21.71
C TYR A 193 -1.63 -1.30 22.37
N ILE A 194 -0.60 -1.94 21.80
CA ILE A 194 -0.03 -3.16 22.38
C ILE A 194 0.46 -2.91 23.81
N ALA A 195 1.17 -1.79 24.03
CA ALA A 195 1.69 -1.44 25.34
C ALA A 195 0.57 -1.23 26.37
N VAL A 196 -0.42 -0.42 26.03
CA VAL A 196 -1.58 -0.14 26.92
C VAL A 196 -2.36 -1.43 27.18
N TRP A 197 -2.67 -2.20 26.13
CA TRP A 197 -3.39 -3.47 26.29
C TRP A 197 -2.65 -4.45 27.20
N SER A 198 -1.33 -4.55 27.06
CA SER A 198 -0.49 -5.43 27.88
C SER A 198 -0.41 -5.01 29.34
N MET A 199 -0.41 -3.70 29.60
CA MET A 199 -0.46 -3.17 30.98
C MET A 199 -1.79 -3.47 31.66
N LEU A 200 -2.88 -3.49 30.89
CA LEU A 200 -4.23 -3.82 31.39
C LEU A 200 -4.45 -5.33 31.57
N HIS A 201 -3.67 -6.17 30.88
CA HIS A 201 -3.81 -7.64 30.90
C HIS A 201 -2.45 -8.33 31.13
N PRO A 202 -1.76 -8.06 32.24
CA PRO A 202 -0.42 -8.59 32.49
C PRO A 202 -0.38 -10.12 32.53
N ASP A 203 -1.47 -10.74 33.00
CA ASP A 203 -1.59 -12.21 33.11
C ASP A 203 -1.63 -12.93 31.76
N ARG A 204 -1.95 -12.20 30.69
CA ARG A 204 -2.03 -12.76 29.33
C ARG A 204 -0.73 -12.64 28.54
N ILE A 205 0.28 -11.98 29.12
CA ILE A 205 1.60 -11.81 28.47
C ILE A 205 2.60 -12.81 29.09
N PRO A 206 3.21 -13.68 28.28
CA PRO A 206 4.23 -14.61 28.75
C PRO A 206 5.41 -13.89 29.42
N GLN A 207 6.11 -14.60 30.32
CA GLN A 207 7.30 -14.06 30.97
C GLN A 207 8.41 -13.74 29.96
N ALA A 208 9.26 -12.76 30.29
CA ALA A 208 10.39 -12.37 29.46
C ALA A 208 11.37 -13.53 29.27
N ASP A 209 11.93 -13.62 28.07
CA ASP A 209 13.08 -14.47 27.84
C ASP A 209 14.28 -14.02 28.68
N ARG A 210 15.32 -14.87 28.74
CA ARG A 210 16.55 -14.56 29.47
C ARG A 210 17.13 -13.23 28.97
N ALA A 211 17.34 -12.28 29.86
CA ALA A 211 17.86 -10.97 29.50
C ALA A 211 19.25 -11.10 28.84
N LEU A 212 19.33 -10.76 27.56
CA LEU A 212 20.60 -10.68 26.84
C LEU A 212 21.38 -9.41 27.25
N SER A 213 22.70 -9.52 27.31
CA SER A 213 23.58 -8.36 27.48
C SER A 213 23.50 -7.43 26.27
N PHE A 214 23.88 -6.15 26.44
CA PHE A 214 23.88 -5.18 25.33
C PHE A 214 24.71 -5.65 24.13
N GLY A 215 25.90 -6.24 24.40
CA GLY A 215 26.75 -6.79 23.36
C GLY A 215 26.13 -7.97 22.59
N GLN A 216 25.39 -8.84 23.31
CA GLN A 216 24.65 -9.94 22.69
C GLN A 216 23.51 -9.42 21.83
N LYS A 217 22.77 -8.40 22.27
CA LYS A 217 21.73 -7.74 21.49
C LYS A 217 22.29 -7.16 20.19
N LEU A 218 23.40 -6.45 20.27
CA LEU A 218 24.06 -5.86 19.11
C LEU A 218 24.56 -6.96 18.14
N TYR A 219 25.08 -8.05 18.68
CA TYR A 219 25.51 -9.19 17.87
C TYR A 219 24.35 -9.85 17.11
N GLU A 220 23.20 -10.06 17.75
CA GLU A 220 22.01 -10.56 17.08
C GLU A 220 21.46 -9.57 16.05
N SER A 221 21.54 -8.26 16.31
CA SER A 221 21.10 -7.21 15.40
C SER A 221 21.93 -7.09 14.12
N ARG A 222 23.12 -7.72 14.05
CA ARG A 222 23.95 -7.70 12.84
C ARG A 222 23.22 -8.18 11.59
N HIS A 223 22.22 -9.05 11.76
CA HIS A 223 21.40 -9.56 10.68
C HIS A 223 20.44 -8.52 10.11
N LEU A 224 20.09 -7.47 10.89
CA LEU A 224 19.22 -6.37 10.47
C LEU A 224 20.00 -5.28 9.72
N ILE A 225 21.26 -5.07 10.07
CA ILE A 225 22.08 -3.95 9.60
C ILE A 225 22.07 -3.83 8.07
N PRO A 226 22.28 -4.91 7.28
CA PRO A 226 22.34 -4.79 5.83
C PRO A 226 21.05 -4.29 5.20
N VAL A 227 19.90 -4.72 5.73
CA VAL A 227 18.59 -4.31 5.21
C VAL A 227 18.25 -2.88 5.61
N VAL A 228 18.53 -2.51 6.86
CA VAL A 228 18.35 -1.13 7.33
C VAL A 228 19.23 -0.17 6.53
N ILE A 229 20.47 -0.55 6.23
CA ILE A 229 21.36 0.24 5.35
C ILE A 229 20.77 0.35 3.94
N LEU A 230 20.28 -0.75 3.36
CA LEU A 230 19.66 -0.71 2.03
C LEU A 230 18.46 0.27 1.98
N ILE A 231 17.56 0.19 2.97
CA ILE A 231 16.43 1.09 3.09
C ILE A 231 16.91 2.54 3.26
N ALA A 232 17.87 2.78 4.14
CA ALA A 232 18.43 4.11 4.39
C ALA A 232 19.11 4.70 3.15
N VAL A 233 19.80 3.89 2.35
CA VAL A 233 20.41 4.33 1.10
C VAL A 233 19.32 4.68 0.07
N VAL A 234 18.33 3.82 -0.14
CA VAL A 234 17.26 4.05 -1.12
C VAL A 234 16.46 5.32 -0.77
N LEU A 235 15.96 5.42 0.46
CA LEU A 235 15.17 6.58 0.89
C LEU A 235 16.02 7.83 1.09
N GLY A 236 17.25 7.67 1.58
CA GLY A 236 18.17 8.77 1.81
C GLY A 236 18.62 9.45 0.51
N THR A 237 18.89 8.68 -0.55
CA THR A 237 19.23 9.24 -1.87
C THR A 237 18.06 10.00 -2.50
N ILE A 238 16.82 9.52 -2.30
CA ILE A 238 15.63 10.24 -2.74
C ILE A 238 15.45 11.54 -1.95
N TYR A 239 15.55 11.48 -0.61
CA TYR A 239 15.34 12.64 0.26
C TYR A 239 16.38 13.76 0.03
N THR A 240 17.62 13.39 -0.20
CA THR A 240 18.71 14.35 -0.47
C THR A 240 18.69 14.91 -1.89
N GLY A 241 17.80 14.42 -2.76
CA GLY A 241 17.74 14.81 -4.18
C GLY A 241 18.89 14.24 -5.02
N PHE A 242 19.70 13.33 -4.46
CA PHE A 242 20.81 12.70 -5.17
C PHE A 242 20.35 11.71 -6.24
N ALA A 243 19.19 11.08 -6.04
CA ALA A 243 18.58 10.16 -6.98
C ALA A 243 17.06 10.37 -7.10
N THR A 244 16.55 10.20 -8.31
CA THR A 244 15.12 10.07 -8.58
C THR A 244 14.59 8.75 -8.03
N ALA A 245 13.27 8.58 -7.96
CA ALA A 245 12.67 7.30 -7.55
C ALA A 245 13.12 6.11 -8.44
N THR A 246 13.30 6.34 -9.74
CA THR A 246 13.75 5.31 -10.70
C THR A 246 15.20 4.91 -10.46
N GLU A 247 16.09 5.89 -10.26
CA GLU A 247 17.52 5.63 -9.97
C GLU A 247 17.70 4.95 -8.62
N ALA A 248 16.97 5.40 -7.59
CA ALA A 248 16.97 4.76 -6.28
C ALA A 248 16.46 3.30 -6.35
N ALA A 249 15.49 3.01 -7.21
CA ALA A 249 15.02 1.64 -7.44
C ALA A 249 16.11 0.75 -8.04
N VAL A 250 16.93 1.26 -8.98
CA VAL A 250 18.09 0.52 -9.52
C VAL A 250 19.09 0.20 -8.40
N VAL A 251 19.44 1.20 -7.59
CA VAL A 251 20.32 1.02 -6.42
C VAL A 251 19.73 -0.02 -5.47
N GLY A 252 18.42 0.02 -5.25
CA GLY A 252 17.70 -0.95 -4.44
C GLY A 252 17.81 -2.39 -4.96
N VAL A 253 17.62 -2.59 -6.28
CA VAL A 253 17.78 -3.92 -6.93
C VAL A 253 19.20 -4.43 -6.79
N ILE A 254 20.19 -3.60 -7.10
CA ILE A 254 21.62 -3.99 -6.99
C ILE A 254 21.93 -4.37 -5.54
N GLY A 255 21.53 -3.54 -4.58
CA GLY A 255 21.71 -3.82 -3.16
C GLY A 255 21.02 -5.10 -2.69
N ALA A 256 19.79 -5.37 -3.16
CA ALA A 256 19.07 -6.58 -2.86
C ALA A 256 19.75 -7.85 -3.42
N LEU A 257 20.29 -7.77 -4.65
CA LEU A 257 21.06 -8.85 -5.26
C LEU A 257 22.37 -9.11 -4.49
N ILE A 258 23.12 -8.07 -4.15
CA ILE A 258 24.36 -8.19 -3.36
C ILE A 258 24.05 -8.81 -1.99
N LEU A 259 23.00 -8.34 -1.31
CA LEU A 259 22.59 -8.83 0.00
C LEU A 259 22.19 -10.30 -0.06
N SER A 260 21.37 -10.68 -1.04
CA SER A 260 20.91 -12.06 -1.23
C SER A 260 22.09 -12.99 -1.59
N ALA A 261 23.05 -12.52 -2.39
CA ALA A 261 24.26 -13.27 -2.70
C ALA A 261 25.16 -13.44 -1.46
N ALA A 262 25.38 -12.38 -0.68
CA ALA A 262 26.18 -12.43 0.56
C ALA A 262 25.56 -13.38 1.61
N GLN A 263 24.22 -13.49 1.66
CA GLN A 263 23.50 -14.43 2.51
C GLN A 263 23.48 -15.87 1.96
N GLY A 264 24.03 -16.11 0.77
CA GLY A 264 24.00 -17.40 0.09
C GLY A 264 22.57 -17.85 -0.32
N SER A 265 21.63 -16.92 -0.38
CA SER A 265 20.23 -17.19 -0.79
C SER A 265 19.98 -16.94 -2.27
N LEU A 266 20.89 -16.27 -2.99
CA LEU A 266 20.78 -16.00 -4.42
C LEU A 266 21.23 -17.23 -5.23
N THR A 267 20.26 -18.06 -5.58
CA THR A 267 20.44 -19.17 -6.51
C THR A 267 19.79 -18.85 -7.85
N TRP A 268 20.15 -19.56 -8.92
CA TRP A 268 19.52 -19.35 -10.22
C TRP A 268 17.99 -19.50 -10.20
N PRO A 269 17.39 -20.50 -9.52
CA PRO A 269 15.93 -20.57 -9.35
C PRO A 269 15.37 -19.32 -8.66
N VAL A 270 15.96 -18.87 -7.56
CA VAL A 270 15.51 -17.67 -6.82
C VAL A 270 15.58 -16.42 -7.70
N PHE A 271 16.68 -16.22 -8.45
CA PHE A 271 16.81 -15.12 -9.40
C PHE A 271 15.70 -15.16 -10.46
N LYS A 272 15.53 -16.30 -11.12
CA LYS A 272 14.52 -16.48 -12.18
C LYS A 272 13.09 -16.27 -11.65
N GLU A 273 12.78 -16.84 -10.50
CA GLU A 273 11.45 -16.73 -9.90
C GLU A 273 11.15 -15.32 -9.40
N SER A 274 12.13 -14.60 -8.83
CA SER A 274 11.95 -13.21 -8.42
C SER A 274 11.70 -12.31 -9.63
N LEU A 275 12.49 -12.47 -10.69
CA LEU A 275 12.30 -11.72 -11.92
C LEU A 275 10.94 -12.00 -12.57
N MET A 276 10.55 -13.28 -12.63
CA MET A 276 9.28 -13.68 -13.21
C MET A 276 8.09 -13.20 -12.36
N GLY A 277 8.20 -13.22 -11.02
CA GLY A 277 7.21 -12.68 -10.09
C GLY A 277 7.00 -11.18 -10.33
N ALA A 278 8.08 -10.41 -10.32
CA ALA A 278 8.05 -8.98 -10.59
C ALA A 278 7.47 -8.65 -11.98
N THR A 279 7.88 -9.40 -13.01
CA THR A 279 7.38 -9.21 -14.39
C THR A 279 5.88 -9.45 -14.49
N ARG A 280 5.37 -10.53 -13.88
CA ARG A 280 3.92 -10.83 -13.89
C ARG A 280 3.11 -9.73 -13.22
N LEU A 281 3.55 -9.26 -12.04
CA LEU A 281 2.90 -8.17 -11.32
C LEU A 281 2.94 -6.88 -12.13
N TYR A 282 4.10 -6.55 -12.70
CA TYR A 282 4.24 -5.35 -13.54
C TYR A 282 3.33 -5.38 -14.76
N CYS A 283 3.29 -6.48 -15.52
CA CYS A 283 2.44 -6.61 -16.69
C CYS A 283 0.94 -6.45 -16.34
N MET A 284 0.52 -7.01 -15.19
CA MET A 284 -0.85 -6.83 -14.70
C MET A 284 -1.13 -5.35 -14.41
N ILE A 285 -0.26 -4.68 -13.66
CA ILE A 285 -0.44 -3.28 -13.28
C ILE A 285 -0.38 -2.37 -14.52
N ALA A 286 0.55 -2.60 -15.42
CA ALA A 286 0.69 -1.82 -16.66
C ALA A 286 -0.57 -1.92 -17.54
N LEU A 287 -1.18 -3.11 -17.65
CA LEU A 287 -2.43 -3.30 -18.37
C LEU A 287 -3.59 -2.53 -17.72
N ILE A 288 -3.67 -2.56 -16.39
CA ILE A 288 -4.70 -1.82 -15.65
C ILE A 288 -4.52 -0.31 -15.83
N LEU A 289 -3.29 0.20 -15.71
CA LEU A 289 -2.97 1.62 -15.91
C LEU A 289 -3.30 2.09 -17.34
N ALA A 290 -2.94 1.29 -18.34
CA ALA A 290 -3.24 1.60 -19.73
C ALA A 290 -4.75 1.71 -20.00
N GLY A 291 -5.52 0.73 -19.52
CA GLY A 291 -6.98 0.73 -19.62
C GLY A 291 -7.63 1.92 -18.90
N ALA A 292 -7.12 2.26 -17.73
CA ALA A 292 -7.65 3.38 -16.94
C ALA A 292 -7.32 4.74 -17.52
N GLN A 293 -6.12 4.95 -18.05
CA GLN A 293 -5.80 6.22 -18.72
C GLN A 293 -6.67 6.43 -19.95
N PHE A 294 -6.96 5.36 -20.68
CA PHE A 294 -7.90 5.43 -21.80
C PHE A 294 -9.34 5.70 -21.31
N LEU A 295 -9.76 5.11 -20.19
CA LEU A 295 -11.07 5.42 -19.58
C LEU A 295 -11.13 6.88 -19.11
N THR A 296 -10.08 7.38 -18.47
CA THR A 296 -9.98 8.79 -18.04
C THR A 296 -10.12 9.74 -19.23
N LEU A 297 -9.43 9.46 -20.35
CA LEU A 297 -9.55 10.24 -21.57
C LEU A 297 -10.99 10.20 -22.12
N SER A 298 -11.59 9.01 -22.20
CA SER A 298 -12.96 8.82 -22.64
C SER A 298 -13.96 9.62 -21.78
N MET A 299 -13.85 9.50 -20.47
CA MET A 299 -14.69 10.25 -19.51
C MET A 299 -14.50 11.76 -19.63
N GLY A 300 -13.24 12.21 -19.87
CA GLY A 300 -12.93 13.62 -20.12
C GLY A 300 -13.65 14.17 -21.36
N TYR A 301 -13.67 13.41 -22.45
CA TYR A 301 -14.40 13.78 -23.68
C TYR A 301 -15.92 13.81 -23.51
N ILE A 302 -16.46 12.94 -22.64
CA ILE A 302 -17.88 12.89 -22.29
C ILE A 302 -18.27 14.02 -21.31
N GLY A 303 -17.28 14.61 -20.61
CA GLY A 303 -17.48 15.70 -19.62
C GLY A 303 -17.91 15.20 -18.23
N LEU A 304 -17.87 13.90 -17.98
CA LEU A 304 -18.33 13.26 -16.74
C LEU A 304 -17.60 13.75 -15.48
N PRO A 305 -16.24 13.91 -15.48
CA PRO A 305 -15.53 14.39 -14.29
C PRO A 305 -15.96 15.81 -13.87
N ARG A 306 -16.22 16.69 -14.84
CA ARG A 306 -16.69 18.06 -14.57
C ARG A 306 -18.09 18.05 -13.96
N GLN A 307 -19.01 17.29 -14.53
CA GLN A 307 -20.38 17.16 -14.04
C GLN A 307 -20.41 16.62 -12.61
N LEU A 308 -19.59 15.62 -12.31
CA LEU A 308 -19.46 15.08 -10.95
C LEU A 308 -18.91 16.12 -9.96
N ALA A 309 -17.89 16.87 -10.37
CA ALA A 309 -17.33 17.96 -9.54
C ALA A 309 -18.39 19.05 -9.25
N GLU A 310 -19.17 19.46 -10.25
CA GLU A 310 -20.26 20.41 -10.10
C GLU A 310 -21.37 19.88 -9.18
N TRP A 311 -21.74 18.62 -9.33
CA TRP A 311 -22.73 17.95 -8.46
C TRP A 311 -22.24 17.87 -7.01
N ILE A 312 -21.02 17.42 -6.76
CA ILE A 312 -20.43 17.37 -5.41
C ILE A 312 -20.36 18.77 -4.81
N SER A 313 -19.96 19.79 -5.59
CA SER A 313 -19.94 21.18 -5.15
C SER A 313 -21.34 21.67 -4.76
N SER A 314 -22.39 21.25 -5.50
CA SER A 314 -23.77 21.62 -5.19
C SER A 314 -24.31 21.05 -3.87
N LEU A 315 -23.70 19.99 -3.36
CA LEU A 315 -24.03 19.41 -2.05
C LEU A 315 -23.60 20.29 -0.88
N GLY A 316 -22.78 21.33 -1.13
CA GLY A 316 -22.31 22.26 -0.10
C GLY A 316 -21.50 21.59 1.02
N LEU A 317 -20.86 20.45 0.73
CA LEU A 317 -20.06 19.75 1.71
C LEU A 317 -18.83 20.58 2.12
N SER A 318 -18.59 20.65 3.43
CA SER A 318 -17.30 21.14 3.91
C SER A 318 -16.17 20.20 3.46
N GLN A 319 -14.93 20.68 3.46
CA GLN A 319 -13.77 19.84 3.14
C GLN A 319 -13.71 18.58 4.04
N PHE A 320 -14.04 18.72 5.32
CA PHE A 320 -14.17 17.59 6.25
C PHE A 320 -15.27 16.61 5.81
N GLY A 321 -16.45 17.12 5.45
CA GLY A 321 -17.57 16.31 4.96
C GLY A 321 -17.19 15.51 3.69
N LEU A 322 -16.45 16.15 2.77
CA LEU A 322 -15.95 15.49 1.57
C LEU A 322 -14.97 14.36 1.92
N ILE A 323 -14.01 14.61 2.82
CA ILE A 323 -13.04 13.59 3.26
C ILE A 323 -13.75 12.40 3.96
N CYS A 324 -14.74 12.67 4.80
CA CYS A 324 -15.55 11.62 5.43
C CYS A 324 -16.33 10.79 4.38
N ALA A 325 -16.95 11.45 3.42
CA ALA A 325 -17.68 10.78 2.33
C ALA A 325 -16.74 9.92 1.47
N LEU A 326 -15.58 10.45 1.11
CA LEU A 326 -14.54 9.69 0.38
C LEU A 326 -14.00 8.53 1.20
N THR A 327 -13.82 8.70 2.52
CA THR A 327 -13.38 7.59 3.39
C THR A 327 -14.37 6.43 3.34
N VAL A 328 -15.65 6.71 3.52
CA VAL A 328 -16.69 5.67 3.45
C VAL A 328 -16.74 5.05 2.06
N PHE A 329 -16.71 5.87 1.01
CA PHE A 329 -16.71 5.40 -0.38
C PHE A 329 -15.53 4.45 -0.67
N TYR A 330 -14.31 4.83 -0.31
CA TYR A 330 -13.13 4.02 -0.57
C TYR A 330 -13.08 2.74 0.28
N VAL A 331 -13.51 2.79 1.53
CA VAL A 331 -13.60 1.59 2.39
C VAL A 331 -14.61 0.60 1.79
N ILE A 332 -15.77 1.07 1.33
CA ILE A 332 -16.77 0.20 0.68
C ILE A 332 -16.20 -0.37 -0.63
N LEU A 333 -15.61 0.48 -1.47
CA LEU A 333 -15.07 0.06 -2.76
C LEU A 333 -13.93 -0.96 -2.58
N GLY A 334 -13.08 -0.76 -1.58
CA GLY A 334 -11.97 -1.66 -1.26
C GLY A 334 -12.39 -2.99 -0.61
N CYS A 335 -13.66 -3.11 -0.22
CA CYS A 335 -14.23 -4.41 0.12
C CYS A 335 -14.39 -5.34 -1.10
N PHE A 336 -14.34 -4.82 -2.32
CA PHE A 336 -14.58 -5.56 -3.57
C PHE A 336 -13.41 -5.55 -4.53
N LEU A 337 -12.58 -4.51 -4.47
CA LEU A 337 -11.47 -4.27 -5.39
C LEU A 337 -10.14 -4.23 -4.64
N ASP A 338 -9.06 -4.59 -5.32
CA ASP A 338 -7.71 -4.39 -4.82
C ASP A 338 -7.29 -2.91 -4.89
N GLY A 339 -6.31 -2.53 -4.09
CA GLY A 339 -5.89 -1.14 -3.95
C GLY A 339 -5.42 -0.48 -5.26
N ILE A 340 -4.76 -1.22 -6.14
CA ILE A 340 -4.30 -0.70 -7.43
C ILE A 340 -5.50 -0.38 -8.31
N SER A 341 -6.44 -1.31 -8.44
CA SER A 341 -7.67 -1.13 -9.22
C SER A 341 -8.50 0.04 -8.71
N ILE A 342 -8.56 0.24 -7.39
CA ILE A 342 -9.28 1.37 -6.78
C ILE A 342 -8.67 2.70 -7.21
N VAL A 343 -7.36 2.87 -7.05
CA VAL A 343 -6.67 4.12 -7.45
C VAL A 343 -6.94 4.42 -8.91
N VAL A 344 -6.68 3.44 -9.76
CA VAL A 344 -6.71 3.61 -11.20
C VAL A 344 -8.13 3.90 -11.70
N LEU A 345 -9.14 3.23 -11.13
CA LEU A 345 -10.55 3.43 -11.50
C LEU A 345 -11.07 4.81 -11.08
N THR A 346 -10.64 5.31 -9.92
CA THR A 346 -11.25 6.50 -9.32
C THR A 346 -10.53 7.80 -9.66
N MET A 347 -9.23 7.77 -9.93
CA MET A 347 -8.45 9.00 -10.16
C MET A 347 -8.94 9.82 -11.34
N GLY A 348 -9.28 9.18 -12.45
CA GLY A 348 -9.79 9.88 -13.63
C GLY A 348 -11.06 10.69 -13.38
N VAL A 349 -11.83 10.31 -12.37
CA VAL A 349 -13.11 10.97 -12.04
C VAL A 349 -12.99 11.89 -10.83
N LEU A 350 -12.27 11.47 -9.79
CA LEU A 350 -12.22 12.21 -8.52
C LEU A 350 -11.13 13.28 -8.47
N LEU A 351 -10.07 13.17 -9.28
CA LEU A 351 -8.96 14.12 -9.26
C LEU A 351 -9.42 15.58 -9.51
N PRO A 352 -10.29 15.88 -10.50
CA PRO A 352 -10.83 17.23 -10.67
C PRO A 352 -11.62 17.73 -9.47
N THR A 353 -12.39 16.85 -8.82
CA THR A 353 -13.18 17.19 -7.62
C THR A 353 -12.28 17.54 -6.44
N VAL A 354 -11.23 16.73 -6.21
CA VAL A 354 -10.26 16.94 -5.13
C VAL A 354 -9.49 18.24 -5.34
N THR A 355 -9.09 18.52 -6.58
CA THR A 355 -8.40 19.77 -6.95
C THR A 355 -9.32 20.97 -6.76
N ALA A 356 -10.58 20.89 -7.19
CA ALA A 356 -11.56 21.95 -6.99
C ALA A 356 -11.86 22.25 -5.52
N ALA A 357 -11.79 21.22 -4.65
CA ALA A 357 -11.91 21.36 -3.20
C ALA A 357 -10.66 21.95 -2.52
N GLY A 358 -9.60 22.26 -3.28
CA GLY A 358 -8.35 22.85 -2.77
C GLY A 358 -7.51 21.90 -1.93
N ILE A 359 -7.68 20.58 -2.10
CA ILE A 359 -6.91 19.56 -1.37
C ILE A 359 -5.56 19.36 -2.05
N ASP A 360 -4.46 19.40 -1.27
CA ASP A 360 -3.12 19.10 -1.77
C ASP A 360 -3.02 17.66 -2.27
N LEU A 361 -2.50 17.46 -3.48
CA LEU A 361 -2.46 16.13 -4.14
C LEU A 361 -1.46 15.17 -3.50
N ILE A 362 -0.38 15.67 -2.87
CA ILE A 362 0.54 14.82 -2.09
C ILE A 362 -0.16 14.30 -0.84
N TRP A 363 -0.84 15.20 -0.12
CA TRP A 363 -1.64 14.84 1.05
C TRP A 363 -2.75 13.84 0.67
N PHE A 364 -3.45 14.11 -0.44
CA PHE A 364 -4.51 13.21 -0.92
C PHE A 364 -3.98 11.82 -1.28
N GLY A 365 -2.77 11.71 -1.82
CA GLY A 365 -2.13 10.43 -2.05
C GLY A 365 -1.91 9.64 -0.77
N ILE A 366 -1.48 10.29 0.32
CA ILE A 366 -1.34 9.65 1.64
C ILE A 366 -2.71 9.27 2.21
N PHE A 367 -3.71 10.17 2.13
CA PHE A 367 -5.10 9.86 2.50
C PHE A 367 -5.59 8.60 1.78
N LEU A 368 -5.39 8.52 0.47
CA LEU A 368 -5.82 7.41 -0.36
C LEU A 368 -5.19 6.08 0.09
N VAL A 369 -3.89 6.09 0.40
CA VAL A 369 -3.21 4.91 0.94
C VAL A 369 -3.86 4.48 2.27
N PHE A 370 -4.14 5.41 3.18
CA PHE A 370 -4.81 5.08 4.45
C PHE A 370 -6.17 4.39 4.24
N VAL A 371 -7.02 4.95 3.39
CA VAL A 371 -8.39 4.39 3.19
C VAL A 371 -8.35 3.05 2.47
N ILE A 372 -7.40 2.86 1.55
CA ILE A 372 -7.17 1.55 0.90
C ILE A 372 -6.70 0.53 1.93
N GLU A 373 -5.76 0.88 2.81
CA GLU A 373 -5.26 -0.01 3.84
C GLU A 373 -6.34 -0.35 4.88
N MET A 374 -7.20 0.60 5.23
CA MET A 374 -8.37 0.33 6.06
C MET A 374 -9.29 -0.73 5.42
N ALA A 375 -9.52 -0.63 4.12
CA ALA A 375 -10.31 -1.60 3.37
C ALA A 375 -9.67 -3.00 3.36
N GLN A 376 -8.33 -3.11 3.39
CA GLN A 376 -7.61 -4.40 3.42
C GLN A 376 -7.91 -5.24 4.67
N ILE A 377 -8.35 -4.61 5.76
CA ILE A 377 -8.71 -5.29 7.02
C ILE A 377 -10.22 -5.18 7.34
N THR A 378 -11.02 -4.78 6.36
CA THR A 378 -12.49 -4.62 6.51
C THR A 378 -13.22 -5.72 5.72
N PRO A 379 -14.20 -6.44 6.34
CA PRO A 379 -15.03 -7.40 5.61
C PRO A 379 -15.93 -6.67 4.59
N PRO A 380 -16.46 -7.37 3.54
CA PRO A 380 -16.51 -8.82 3.36
C PRO A 380 -15.22 -9.44 2.77
N VAL A 381 -14.42 -8.72 2.00
CA VAL A 381 -13.23 -9.32 1.38
C VAL A 381 -11.98 -9.10 2.25
N GLY A 382 -11.53 -7.86 2.44
CA GLY A 382 -10.35 -7.53 3.24
C GLY A 382 -9.13 -8.40 2.92
N PHE A 383 -8.33 -8.01 1.94
CA PHE A 383 -7.29 -8.88 1.37
C PHE A 383 -6.32 -9.44 2.42
N ASN A 384 -5.93 -8.63 3.43
CA ASN A 384 -5.10 -9.10 4.54
C ASN A 384 -5.83 -10.14 5.41
N LEU A 385 -7.16 -10.02 5.57
CA LEU A 385 -7.95 -11.00 6.30
C LEU A 385 -7.97 -12.36 5.58
N PHE A 386 -8.00 -12.37 4.24
CA PHE A 386 -7.86 -13.61 3.46
C PHE A 386 -6.50 -14.26 3.62
N VAL A 387 -5.43 -13.46 3.58
CA VAL A 387 -4.07 -13.95 3.85
C VAL A 387 -4.00 -14.61 5.23
N LEU A 388 -4.53 -13.94 6.25
CA LEU A 388 -4.56 -14.45 7.62
C LEU A 388 -5.47 -15.69 7.76
N SER A 389 -6.62 -15.73 7.08
CA SER A 389 -7.50 -16.90 7.06
C SER A 389 -6.79 -18.12 6.47
N GLY A 390 -6.07 -17.93 5.36
CA GLY A 390 -5.26 -18.99 4.75
C GLY A 390 -4.19 -19.57 5.69
N MET A 391 -3.56 -18.71 6.50
CA MET A 391 -2.48 -19.07 7.42
C MET A 391 -2.98 -19.66 8.74
N THR A 392 -4.07 -19.11 9.30
CA THR A 392 -4.57 -19.46 10.64
C THR A 392 -5.73 -20.44 10.63
N LYS A 393 -6.36 -20.64 9.46
CA LYS A 393 -7.59 -21.41 9.28
C LYS A 393 -8.77 -20.87 10.10
N LYS A 394 -8.73 -19.59 10.49
CA LYS A 394 -9.82 -18.90 11.18
C LYS A 394 -10.77 -18.26 10.17
N GLU A 395 -12.04 -18.17 10.57
CA GLU A 395 -13.10 -17.55 9.77
C GLU A 395 -12.93 -16.03 9.68
N LEU A 396 -13.35 -15.45 8.56
CA LEU A 396 -13.26 -14.01 8.30
C LEU A 396 -13.95 -13.14 9.38
N PRO A 397 -15.16 -13.49 9.90
CA PRO A 397 -15.77 -12.69 10.96
C PRO A 397 -14.94 -12.61 12.25
N TYR A 398 -14.27 -13.71 12.62
CA TYR A 398 -13.36 -13.70 13.75
C TYR A 398 -12.16 -12.79 13.50
N LEU A 399 -11.56 -12.90 12.31
CA LEU A 399 -10.40 -12.09 11.92
C LEU A 399 -10.76 -10.59 11.89
N ALA A 400 -11.90 -10.24 11.33
CA ALA A 400 -12.40 -8.87 11.32
C ALA A 400 -12.60 -8.31 12.75
N ARG A 401 -13.17 -9.12 13.65
CA ARG A 401 -13.37 -8.72 15.04
C ARG A 401 -12.06 -8.44 15.78
N VAL A 402 -11.05 -9.30 15.59
CA VAL A 402 -9.75 -9.11 16.27
C VAL A 402 -8.92 -7.99 15.64
N SER A 403 -9.19 -7.63 14.38
CA SER A 403 -8.55 -6.50 13.69
C SER A 403 -9.22 -5.15 13.98
N LEU A 404 -10.42 -5.15 14.58
CA LEU A 404 -11.19 -3.92 14.83
C LEU A 404 -10.40 -2.84 15.59
N PRO A 405 -9.63 -3.15 16.66
CA PRO A 405 -8.84 -2.12 17.32
C PRO A 405 -7.84 -1.43 16.37
N MET A 406 -7.21 -2.18 15.46
CA MET A 406 -6.28 -1.62 14.49
C MET A 406 -6.99 -0.73 13.47
N PHE A 407 -8.17 -1.15 13.00
CA PHE A 407 -9.03 -0.32 12.13
C PHE A 407 -9.41 1.00 12.80
N LEU A 408 -9.79 0.98 14.07
CA LEU A 408 -10.12 2.20 14.81
C LEU A 408 -8.90 3.13 14.96
N LEU A 409 -7.71 2.57 15.22
CA LEU A 409 -6.48 3.35 15.27
C LEU A 409 -6.11 3.97 13.92
N MET A 410 -6.41 3.31 12.81
CA MET A 410 -6.23 3.89 11.47
C MET A 410 -7.18 5.07 11.25
N ASN A 411 -8.43 5.00 11.75
CA ASN A 411 -9.33 6.17 11.72
C ASN A 411 -8.78 7.33 12.57
N VAL A 412 -8.20 7.02 13.74
CA VAL A 412 -7.52 8.05 14.56
C VAL A 412 -6.34 8.65 13.79
N ALA A 413 -5.51 7.82 13.16
CA ALA A 413 -4.39 8.28 12.34
C ALA A 413 -4.87 9.17 11.16
N LEU A 414 -5.97 8.77 10.50
CA LEU A 414 -6.58 9.55 9.43
C LEU A 414 -7.07 10.92 9.93
N LEU A 415 -7.70 10.96 11.10
CA LEU A 415 -8.11 12.21 11.74
C LEU A 415 -6.90 13.09 12.09
N LEU A 416 -5.80 12.47 12.56
CA LEU A 416 -4.56 13.20 12.87
C LEU A 416 -3.95 13.84 11.63
N ILE A 417 -3.84 13.14 10.50
CA ILE A 417 -3.30 13.73 9.26
C ILE A 417 -4.26 14.76 8.63
N TYR A 418 -5.55 14.67 8.94
CA TYR A 418 -6.50 15.71 8.52
C TYR A 418 -6.35 16.99 9.36
N THR A 419 -6.24 16.86 10.69
CA THR A 419 -6.11 18.00 11.61
C THR A 419 -4.72 18.64 11.55
N TRP A 420 -3.69 17.86 11.28
CA TRP A 420 -2.30 18.29 11.10
C TRP A 420 -1.74 17.80 9.77
N PRO A 421 -2.10 18.45 8.65
CA PRO A 421 -1.63 18.04 7.31
C PRO A 421 -0.11 18.02 7.17
N GLU A 422 0.61 18.80 8.00
CA GLU A 422 2.07 18.86 8.05
C GLU A 422 2.69 17.49 8.31
N ILE A 423 2.00 16.59 8.98
CA ILE A 423 2.49 15.20 9.20
C ILE A 423 2.78 14.53 7.84
N ALA A 424 1.99 14.82 6.81
CA ALA A 424 2.21 14.27 5.47
C ALA A 424 3.06 15.18 4.58
N ILE A 425 2.90 16.50 4.66
CA ILE A 425 3.48 17.41 3.66
C ILE A 425 4.79 18.10 4.12
N TRP A 426 5.12 18.09 5.42
CA TRP A 426 6.28 18.83 5.92
C TRP A 426 7.62 18.29 5.36
N LEU A 427 7.82 16.97 5.37
CA LEU A 427 9.05 16.37 4.81
C LEU A 427 9.21 16.64 3.31
N PRO A 428 8.19 16.42 2.45
CA PRO A 428 8.28 16.75 1.02
C PRO A 428 8.56 18.23 0.71
N GLN A 429 8.06 19.14 1.54
CA GLN A 429 8.29 20.58 1.37
C GLN A 429 9.71 21.00 1.72
N ASN A 430 10.37 20.29 2.65
CA ASN A 430 11.75 20.55 3.08
C ASN A 430 12.79 19.68 2.38
N MET A 431 12.38 18.87 1.43
CA MET A 431 13.24 18.01 0.62
C MET A 431 14.11 18.86 -0.31
N LYS A 432 15.40 18.53 -0.41
CA LYS A 432 16.31 19.14 -1.39
C LYS A 432 16.04 18.50 -2.76
N MET A 433 15.58 19.28 -3.72
CA MET A 433 15.46 18.86 -5.12
C MET A 433 16.63 19.36 -5.92
#